data_55e7c9bf5a42231b4e53ac18971b6e81
#
_entry.id   55e7c9bf5a42231b4e53ac18971b6e81
#
_cell.length_a   1.000
_cell.length_b   1.000
_cell.length_c   1.000
_cell.angle_alpha   90.00
_cell.angle_beta   90.00
_cell.angle_gamma   90.00
#
_symmetry.space_group_name_H-M   'P 1'
#
loop_
_entity.id
_entity.type
_entity.pdbx_description
1 polymer ?
#
loop_
_entity_poly.entity_id
_entity_poly.type
_entity_poly.pdbx_seq_one_letter_code
_entity_poly.pdbx_strand_id
1 'polypeptide(L)'
;MSIFTGKVLLITGGTGSFGNAVLRRFLNSDIKEIRIFSRDEKKQDDMRHALQNPKVKFYIGNVRDKSSVDIAMRGVDYVFAAAALKQVPSCEFFPMEATRTNVIGTGNVLESAIEHGVENVVVLSTDKAAYPINAMGISKALMEKVAISKGRELGEGAATTICCTRYGNVMASRGSVIPLWVEQMMEGKPITITDPNMTRFMMTLDDAVDLVVYAFQHGHNGDLFVQKAPAATLSTLAEALKQIYAKVNPKYGETEVRVIGTRHGEKLYETLVTREEMSKAIDMGNYYRIPCDTRDLNYD
;
A
#
# COMPACT_ATOMS: atom_id res chain seq x y z
N MET A 1 19.86 14.75 12.00
CA MET A 1 20.11 13.46 11.31
C MET A 1 18.76 12.81 11.02
N SER A 2 18.64 12.12 9.89
CA SER A 2 17.43 11.34 9.59
C SER A 2 17.33 10.17 10.58
N ILE A 3 16.10 9.76 10.96
CA ILE A 3 15.87 8.57 11.79
C ILE A 3 16.38 7.27 11.10
N PHE A 4 16.62 7.33 9.78
CA PHE A 4 17.07 6.20 8.97
C PHE A 4 18.59 6.10 8.83
N THR A 5 19.36 7.07 9.35
CA THR A 5 20.83 7.09 9.27
C THR A 5 21.44 5.84 9.88
N GLY A 6 22.19 5.08 9.09
CA GLY A 6 22.86 3.84 9.53
C GLY A 6 21.93 2.65 9.80
N LYS A 7 20.63 2.75 9.49
CA LYS A 7 19.60 1.74 9.77
C LYS A 7 19.42 0.73 8.63
N VAL A 8 18.79 -0.39 8.95
CA VAL A 8 18.42 -1.46 8.03
C VAL A 8 16.92 -1.46 7.82
N LEU A 9 16.46 -1.29 6.58
CA LEU A 9 15.05 -1.31 6.18
C LEU A 9 14.71 -2.60 5.43
N LEU A 10 13.74 -3.36 5.91
CA LEU A 10 13.14 -4.49 5.19
C LEU A 10 11.85 -4.05 4.48
N ILE A 11 11.73 -4.37 3.20
CA ILE A 11 10.55 -4.12 2.39
C ILE A 11 9.97 -5.46 1.92
N THR A 12 8.86 -5.90 2.52
CA THR A 12 8.13 -7.07 2.01
C THR A 12 7.32 -6.68 0.78
N GLY A 13 7.26 -7.56 -0.22
CA GLY A 13 6.67 -7.18 -1.51
C GLY A 13 7.51 -6.15 -2.28
N GLY A 14 8.78 -6.04 -1.97
CA GLY A 14 9.70 -5.00 -2.46
C GLY A 14 9.90 -4.97 -3.98
N THR A 15 9.57 -6.04 -4.71
CA THR A 15 9.59 -6.08 -6.18
C THR A 15 8.35 -5.45 -6.84
N GLY A 16 7.34 -5.07 -6.05
CA GLY A 16 6.15 -4.34 -6.52
C GLY A 16 6.43 -2.85 -6.78
N SER A 17 5.49 -2.16 -7.45
CA SER A 17 5.64 -0.73 -7.78
C SER A 17 5.88 0.14 -6.55
N PHE A 18 5.13 -0.11 -5.47
CA PHE A 18 5.26 0.65 -4.23
C PHE A 18 6.58 0.35 -3.50
N GLY A 19 6.94 -0.93 -3.39
CA GLY A 19 8.22 -1.33 -2.79
C GLY A 19 9.43 -0.74 -3.54
N ASN A 20 9.36 -0.68 -4.87
CA ASN A 20 10.37 0.00 -5.69
C ASN A 20 10.44 1.51 -5.43
N ALA A 21 9.31 2.17 -5.22
CA ALA A 21 9.29 3.61 -4.93
C ALA A 21 9.91 3.91 -3.55
N VAL A 22 9.58 3.11 -2.54
CA VAL A 22 10.20 3.20 -1.20
C VAL A 22 11.72 2.93 -1.30
N LEU A 23 12.12 1.87 -2.02
CA LEU A 23 13.53 1.60 -2.28
C LEU A 23 14.26 2.81 -2.87
N ARG A 24 13.71 3.41 -3.94
CA ARG A 24 14.32 4.56 -4.62
C ARG A 24 14.45 5.78 -3.70
N ARG A 25 13.47 6.03 -2.84
CA ARG A 25 13.49 7.12 -1.85
C ARG A 25 14.72 7.00 -0.93
N PHE A 26 15.04 5.78 -0.50
CA PHE A 26 16.12 5.53 0.46
C PHE A 26 17.47 5.19 -0.18
N LEU A 27 17.51 4.85 -1.47
CA LEU A 27 18.70 4.35 -2.14
C LEU A 27 19.91 5.31 -2.04
N ASN A 28 19.65 6.62 -2.17
CA ASN A 28 20.65 7.68 -2.13
C ASN A 28 20.78 8.35 -0.75
N SER A 29 20.09 7.81 0.27
CA SER A 29 20.18 8.31 1.63
C SER A 29 21.38 7.67 2.37
N ASP A 30 21.57 8.07 3.62
CA ASP A 30 22.56 7.53 4.54
C ASP A 30 22.09 6.24 5.26
N ILE A 31 21.05 5.59 4.73
CA ILE A 31 20.61 4.27 5.19
C ILE A 31 21.73 3.24 4.96
N LYS A 32 21.89 2.32 5.90
CA LYS A 32 22.95 1.30 5.83
C LYS A 32 22.63 0.20 4.83
N GLU A 33 21.42 -0.33 4.88
CA GLU A 33 21.01 -1.48 4.07
C GLU A 33 19.50 -1.45 3.79
N ILE A 34 19.10 -1.89 2.60
CA ILE A 34 17.70 -2.08 2.21
C ILE A 34 17.54 -3.54 1.79
N ARG A 35 16.65 -4.27 2.44
CA ARG A 35 16.31 -5.67 2.14
C ARG A 35 15.03 -5.75 1.35
N ILE A 36 15.11 -6.37 0.18
CA ILE A 36 13.96 -6.66 -0.69
C ILE A 36 13.54 -8.11 -0.45
N PHE A 37 12.35 -8.30 0.13
CA PHE A 37 11.79 -9.61 0.40
C PHE A 37 10.59 -9.85 -0.51
N SER A 38 10.65 -10.90 -1.33
CA SER A 38 9.55 -11.30 -2.21
C SER A 38 9.69 -12.76 -2.67
N ARG A 39 8.61 -13.30 -3.25
CA ARG A 39 8.59 -14.66 -3.81
C ARG A 39 9.15 -14.72 -5.23
N ASP A 40 9.22 -13.58 -5.91
CA ASP A 40 9.48 -13.50 -7.35
C ASP A 40 10.99 -13.36 -7.60
N GLU A 41 11.64 -14.51 -7.82
CA GLU A 41 13.06 -14.61 -8.11
C GLU A 41 13.46 -13.79 -9.35
N LYS A 42 12.65 -13.88 -10.42
CA LYS A 42 12.94 -13.19 -11.68
C LYS A 42 12.97 -11.67 -11.49
N LYS A 43 11.96 -11.11 -10.81
CA LYS A 43 11.95 -9.66 -10.51
C LYS A 43 13.08 -9.23 -9.60
N GLN A 44 13.48 -10.06 -8.63
CA GLN A 44 14.65 -9.76 -7.79
C GLN A 44 15.93 -9.74 -8.62
N ASP A 45 16.09 -10.69 -9.53
CA ASP A 45 17.25 -10.74 -10.41
C ASP A 45 17.33 -9.53 -11.33
N ASP A 46 16.20 -9.16 -11.98
CA ASP A 46 16.10 -7.96 -12.80
C ASP A 46 16.46 -6.69 -12.00
N MET A 47 15.94 -6.57 -10.77
CA MET A 47 16.26 -5.43 -9.88
C MET A 47 17.75 -5.40 -9.51
N ARG A 48 18.34 -6.54 -9.20
CA ARG A 48 19.77 -6.65 -8.85
C ARG A 48 20.65 -6.17 -9.99
N HIS A 49 20.37 -6.63 -11.22
CA HIS A 49 21.09 -6.22 -12.41
C HIS A 49 20.90 -4.73 -12.75
N ALA A 50 19.69 -4.20 -12.55
CA ALA A 50 19.41 -2.80 -12.84
C ALA A 50 20.02 -1.83 -11.81
N LEU A 51 20.04 -2.22 -10.54
CA LEU A 51 20.47 -1.34 -9.45
C LEU A 51 21.98 -1.38 -9.21
N GLN A 52 22.60 -2.56 -9.26
CA GLN A 52 24.01 -2.79 -8.96
C GLN A 52 24.52 -2.03 -7.72
N ASN A 53 23.69 -1.98 -6.68
CA ASN A 53 23.95 -1.20 -5.48
C ASN A 53 24.21 -2.11 -4.27
N PRO A 54 25.38 -2.03 -3.60
CA PRO A 54 25.76 -2.92 -2.51
C PRO A 54 24.88 -2.76 -1.25
N LYS A 55 24.18 -1.62 -1.09
CA LYS A 55 23.23 -1.42 0.01
C LYS A 55 22.00 -2.28 -0.11
N VAL A 56 21.64 -2.75 -1.33
CA VAL A 56 20.42 -3.53 -1.57
C VAL A 56 20.71 -5.02 -1.46
N LYS A 57 20.00 -5.68 -0.56
CA LYS A 57 20.06 -7.14 -0.37
C LYS A 57 18.75 -7.77 -0.75
N PHE A 58 18.81 -8.95 -1.36
CA PHE A 58 17.64 -9.65 -1.88
C PHE A 58 17.42 -10.95 -1.11
N TYR A 59 16.19 -11.13 -0.63
CA TYR A 59 15.75 -12.30 0.11
C TYR A 59 14.55 -12.92 -0.61
N ILE A 60 14.71 -14.13 -1.09
CA ILE A 60 13.58 -14.92 -1.64
C ILE A 60 12.85 -15.54 -0.46
N GLY A 61 11.54 -15.28 -0.38
CA GLY A 61 10.72 -15.84 0.69
C GLY A 61 9.25 -15.47 0.54
N ASN A 62 8.43 -16.10 1.36
CA ASN A 62 6.99 -15.93 1.38
C ASN A 62 6.54 -15.47 2.77
N VAL A 63 5.82 -14.36 2.87
CA VAL A 63 5.27 -13.87 4.15
C VAL A 63 4.37 -14.89 4.86
N ARG A 64 3.80 -15.84 4.12
CA ARG A 64 3.00 -16.96 4.69
C ARG A 64 3.83 -17.94 5.52
N ASP A 65 5.14 -17.96 5.32
CA ASP A 65 6.10 -18.79 6.04
C ASP A 65 6.93 -17.92 6.99
N LYS A 66 6.61 -18.00 8.27
CA LYS A 66 7.28 -17.21 9.32
C LYS A 66 8.78 -17.49 9.34
N SER A 67 9.22 -18.73 9.11
CA SER A 67 10.63 -19.09 9.15
C SER A 67 11.44 -18.35 8.08
N SER A 68 10.89 -18.17 6.88
CA SER A 68 11.54 -17.39 5.82
C SER A 68 11.56 -15.89 6.13
N VAL A 69 10.54 -15.37 6.82
CA VAL A 69 10.50 -13.98 7.29
C VAL A 69 11.56 -13.76 8.37
N ASP A 70 11.70 -14.66 9.34
CA ASP A 70 12.68 -14.58 10.43
C ASP A 70 14.12 -14.46 9.92
N ILE A 71 14.46 -15.20 8.86
CA ILE A 71 15.79 -15.12 8.21
C ILE A 71 16.08 -13.70 7.71
N ALA A 72 15.09 -13.08 7.05
CA ALA A 72 15.24 -11.73 6.50
C ALA A 72 15.17 -10.64 7.58
N MET A 73 14.56 -10.93 8.75
CA MET A 73 14.31 -9.96 9.82
C MET A 73 15.51 -9.71 10.74
N ARG A 74 16.48 -10.60 10.77
CA ARG A 74 17.65 -10.51 11.69
C ARG A 74 18.41 -9.19 11.50
N GLY A 75 18.48 -8.37 12.53
CA GLY A 75 19.18 -7.09 12.54
C GLY A 75 18.50 -5.99 11.69
N VAL A 76 17.21 -6.12 11.43
CA VAL A 76 16.38 -5.09 10.80
C VAL A 76 15.95 -4.07 11.84
N ASP A 77 16.01 -2.78 11.49
CA ASP A 77 15.53 -1.69 12.34
C ASP A 77 14.11 -1.24 11.95
N TYR A 78 13.82 -1.20 10.64
CA TYR A 78 12.56 -0.72 10.09
C TYR A 78 11.94 -1.71 9.11
N VAL A 79 10.63 -1.89 9.15
CA VAL A 79 9.89 -2.76 8.21
C VAL A 79 8.80 -1.98 7.50
N PHE A 80 8.80 -2.03 6.18
CA PHE A 80 7.67 -1.65 5.36
C PHE A 80 6.96 -2.92 4.86
N ALA A 81 5.82 -3.24 5.47
CA ALA A 81 5.05 -4.44 5.18
C ALA A 81 4.06 -4.18 4.03
N ALA A 82 4.50 -4.42 2.78
CA ALA A 82 3.72 -4.15 1.56
C ALA A 82 3.37 -5.41 0.75
N ALA A 83 3.78 -6.60 1.20
CA ALA A 83 3.42 -7.85 0.53
C ALA A 83 1.92 -8.12 0.65
N ALA A 84 1.21 -8.20 -0.48
CA ALA A 84 -0.23 -8.43 -0.49
C ALA A 84 -0.71 -9.00 -1.83
N LEU A 85 -1.86 -9.68 -1.81
CA LEU A 85 -2.72 -9.86 -2.96
C LEU A 85 -3.67 -8.65 -3.04
N LYS A 86 -3.69 -7.96 -4.18
CA LYS A 86 -4.40 -6.68 -4.34
C LYS A 86 -5.40 -6.63 -5.50
N GLN A 87 -5.44 -7.65 -6.34
CA GLN A 87 -6.35 -7.70 -7.46
C GLN A 87 -7.72 -8.20 -7.00
N VAL A 88 -8.76 -7.36 -7.14
CA VAL A 88 -10.11 -7.67 -6.68
C VAL A 88 -10.62 -8.99 -7.30
N PRO A 89 -10.58 -9.19 -8.63
CA PRO A 89 -11.08 -10.45 -9.21
C PRO A 89 -10.36 -11.69 -8.67
N SER A 90 -9.04 -11.65 -8.58
CA SER A 90 -8.25 -12.78 -8.07
C SER A 90 -8.57 -13.11 -6.61
N CYS A 91 -8.79 -12.09 -5.78
CA CYS A 91 -9.16 -12.29 -4.38
C CYS A 91 -10.58 -12.83 -4.23
N GLU A 92 -11.53 -12.41 -5.10
CA GLU A 92 -12.89 -12.95 -5.12
C GLU A 92 -12.91 -14.45 -5.48
N PHE A 93 -12.11 -14.87 -6.48
CA PHE A 93 -12.01 -16.28 -6.85
C PHE A 93 -11.20 -17.12 -5.85
N PHE A 94 -10.23 -16.50 -5.16
CA PHE A 94 -9.33 -17.17 -4.22
C PHE A 94 -9.26 -16.46 -2.86
N PRO A 95 -10.37 -16.34 -2.12
CA PRO A 95 -10.42 -15.54 -0.88
C PRO A 95 -9.50 -16.11 0.22
N MET A 96 -9.30 -17.42 0.28
CA MET A 96 -8.36 -18.03 1.22
C MET A 96 -6.91 -17.66 0.93
N GLU A 97 -6.55 -17.47 -0.34
CA GLU A 97 -5.22 -17.00 -0.71
C GLU A 97 -5.00 -15.54 -0.32
N ALA A 98 -6.04 -14.72 -0.46
CA ALA A 98 -6.03 -13.34 0.05
C ALA A 98 -5.86 -13.32 1.58
N THR A 99 -6.61 -14.13 2.31
CA THR A 99 -6.52 -14.27 3.78
C THR A 99 -5.12 -14.72 4.20
N ARG A 100 -4.60 -15.79 3.59
CA ARG A 100 -3.26 -16.32 3.93
C ARG A 100 -2.15 -15.29 3.70
N THR A 101 -2.24 -14.48 2.63
CA THR A 101 -1.21 -13.49 2.33
C THR A 101 -1.42 -12.20 3.12
N ASN A 102 -2.61 -11.62 3.04
CA ASN A 102 -2.87 -10.29 3.57
C ASN A 102 -3.01 -10.30 5.10
N VAL A 103 -3.63 -11.34 5.67
CA VAL A 103 -3.90 -11.42 7.12
C VAL A 103 -2.80 -12.22 7.83
N ILE A 104 -2.69 -13.51 7.51
CA ILE A 104 -1.72 -14.39 8.19
C ILE A 104 -0.28 -13.96 7.86
N GLY A 105 0.00 -13.64 6.59
CA GLY A 105 1.32 -13.18 6.17
C GLY A 105 1.74 -11.89 6.87
N THR A 106 0.83 -10.93 7.04
CA THR A 106 1.12 -9.73 7.83
C THR A 106 1.33 -10.09 9.31
N GLY A 107 0.50 -10.96 9.89
CA GLY A 107 0.71 -11.45 11.26
C GLY A 107 2.11 -12.02 11.47
N ASN A 108 2.58 -12.89 10.56
CA ASN A 108 3.95 -13.44 10.61
C ASN A 108 5.03 -12.36 10.58
N VAL A 109 4.84 -11.32 9.73
CA VAL A 109 5.80 -10.20 9.65
C VAL A 109 5.83 -9.42 10.97
N LEU A 110 4.68 -9.16 11.57
CA LEU A 110 4.57 -8.43 12.84
C LEU A 110 5.18 -9.22 13.99
N GLU A 111 4.88 -10.51 14.11
CA GLU A 111 5.46 -11.37 15.15
C GLU A 111 6.97 -11.46 15.00
N SER A 112 7.47 -11.69 13.79
CA SER A 112 8.91 -11.72 13.52
C SER A 112 9.59 -10.38 13.85
N ALA A 113 8.95 -9.25 13.53
CA ALA A 113 9.48 -7.93 13.85
C ALA A 113 9.60 -7.71 15.36
N ILE A 114 8.59 -8.10 16.14
CA ILE A 114 8.59 -8.00 17.59
C ILE A 114 9.69 -8.89 18.20
N GLU A 115 9.78 -10.14 17.77
CA GLU A 115 10.77 -11.10 18.24
C GLU A 115 12.23 -10.67 17.96
N HIS A 116 12.45 -9.95 16.87
CA HIS A 116 13.79 -9.48 16.48
C HIS A 116 14.10 -8.03 16.91
N GLY A 117 13.20 -7.39 17.68
CA GLY A 117 13.41 -6.05 18.23
C GLY A 117 13.42 -4.94 17.18
N VAL A 118 12.64 -5.08 16.10
CA VAL A 118 12.46 -4.04 15.08
C VAL A 118 11.89 -2.78 15.73
N GLU A 119 12.47 -1.61 15.45
CA GLU A 119 12.05 -0.34 16.04
C GLU A 119 10.66 0.08 15.53
N ASN A 120 10.41 -0.07 14.22
CA ASN A 120 9.17 0.44 13.64
C ASN A 120 8.69 -0.40 12.45
N VAL A 121 7.40 -0.71 12.43
CA VAL A 121 6.72 -1.43 11.34
C VAL A 121 5.59 -0.59 10.81
N VAL A 122 5.61 -0.28 9.52
CA VAL A 122 4.51 0.37 8.81
C VAL A 122 3.83 -0.65 7.89
N VAL A 123 2.55 -0.92 8.15
CA VAL A 123 1.73 -1.86 7.38
C VAL A 123 0.92 -1.11 6.31
N LEU A 124 1.06 -1.53 5.07
CA LEU A 124 0.41 -0.89 3.93
C LEU A 124 -1.02 -1.37 3.74
N SER A 125 -1.99 -0.46 3.86
CA SER A 125 -3.40 -0.71 3.59
C SER A 125 -3.93 0.07 2.37
N THR A 126 -5.24 0.25 2.26
CA THR A 126 -5.93 0.81 1.09
C THR A 126 -7.28 1.39 1.50
N ASP A 127 -7.81 2.34 0.71
CA ASP A 127 -9.19 2.85 0.81
C ASP A 127 -10.26 1.74 0.75
N LYS A 128 -9.95 0.62 0.09
CA LYS A 128 -10.86 -0.53 -0.02
C LYS A 128 -11.06 -1.29 1.29
N ALA A 129 -10.23 -1.01 2.31
CA ALA A 129 -10.41 -1.51 3.67
C ALA A 129 -11.49 -0.73 4.47
N ALA A 130 -11.82 0.50 4.04
CA ALA A 130 -12.91 1.28 4.63
C ALA A 130 -14.25 0.89 4.00
N TYR A 131 -15.22 0.45 4.80
CA TYR A 131 -16.48 -0.12 4.32
C TYR A 131 -16.28 -1.15 3.19
N PRO A 132 -15.57 -2.26 3.45
CA PRO A 132 -15.16 -3.21 2.42
C PRO A 132 -16.36 -4.01 1.89
N ILE A 133 -16.40 -4.25 0.56
CA ILE A 133 -17.46 -5.02 -0.10
C ILE A 133 -16.96 -6.25 -0.86
N ASN A 134 -15.64 -6.43 -0.97
CA ASN A 134 -15.04 -7.55 -1.71
C ASN A 134 -13.96 -8.24 -0.86
N ALA A 135 -13.59 -9.46 -1.25
CA ALA A 135 -12.63 -10.28 -0.50
C ALA A 135 -11.27 -9.58 -0.30
N MET A 136 -10.81 -8.82 -1.28
CA MET A 136 -9.57 -8.06 -1.15
C MET A 136 -9.71 -6.99 -0.06
N GLY A 137 -10.73 -6.14 -0.13
CA GLY A 137 -11.00 -5.09 0.87
C GLY A 137 -11.23 -5.67 2.27
N ILE A 138 -12.02 -6.77 2.38
CA ILE A 138 -12.29 -7.45 3.66
C ILE A 138 -10.98 -8.00 4.25
N SER A 139 -10.13 -8.66 3.46
CA SER A 139 -8.84 -9.17 3.94
C SER A 139 -7.90 -8.05 4.38
N LYS A 140 -7.92 -6.90 3.70
CA LYS A 140 -7.14 -5.72 4.10
C LYS A 140 -7.70 -5.05 5.36
N ALA A 141 -9.02 -4.99 5.51
CA ALA A 141 -9.66 -4.48 6.73
C ALA A 141 -9.30 -5.36 7.95
N LEU A 142 -9.35 -6.69 7.78
CA LEU A 142 -8.95 -7.61 8.84
C LEU A 142 -7.44 -7.50 9.14
N MET A 143 -6.60 -7.34 8.11
CA MET A 143 -5.16 -7.07 8.28
C MET A 143 -4.91 -5.81 9.12
N GLU A 144 -5.63 -4.71 8.87
CA GLU A 144 -5.54 -3.49 9.70
C GLU A 144 -5.89 -3.79 11.16
N LYS A 145 -6.96 -4.56 11.41
CA LYS A 145 -7.37 -4.95 12.77
C LYS A 145 -6.29 -5.78 13.47
N VAL A 146 -5.65 -6.71 12.76
CA VAL A 146 -4.53 -7.49 13.30
C VAL A 146 -3.35 -6.59 13.67
N ALA A 147 -2.96 -5.67 12.77
CA ALA A 147 -1.84 -4.76 13.01
C ALA A 147 -2.14 -3.80 14.19
N ILE A 148 -3.33 -3.21 14.22
CA ILE A 148 -3.77 -2.30 15.29
C ILE A 148 -3.83 -3.05 16.64
N SER A 149 -4.34 -4.28 16.65
CA SER A 149 -4.39 -5.11 17.86
C SER A 149 -2.99 -5.41 18.39
N LYS A 150 -2.06 -5.79 17.51
CA LYS A 150 -0.66 -6.03 17.91
C LYS A 150 0.01 -4.78 18.47
N GLY A 151 -0.21 -3.61 17.85
CA GLY A 151 0.29 -2.34 18.38
C GLY A 151 -0.31 -2.02 19.76
N ARG A 152 -1.62 -2.21 19.94
CA ARG A 152 -2.29 -2.01 21.22
C ARG A 152 -1.75 -2.95 22.31
N GLU A 153 -1.54 -4.24 21.99
CA GLU A 153 -0.96 -5.23 22.91
C GLU A 153 0.43 -4.83 23.42
N LEU A 154 1.25 -4.24 22.56
CA LEU A 154 2.57 -3.74 22.91
C LEU A 154 2.52 -2.53 23.85
N GLY A 155 1.52 -1.65 23.66
CA GLY A 155 1.35 -0.44 24.47
C GLY A 155 2.37 0.66 24.17
N GLU A 156 2.30 1.71 24.98
CA GLU A 156 3.24 2.83 24.92
C GLU A 156 4.61 2.45 25.50
N GLY A 157 5.69 2.94 24.89
CA GLY A 157 7.06 2.70 25.36
C GLY A 157 7.64 1.34 25.02
N ALA A 158 6.93 0.52 24.23
CA ALA A 158 7.47 -0.73 23.69
C ALA A 158 8.66 -0.47 22.75
N ALA A 159 9.58 -1.44 22.66
CA ALA A 159 10.72 -1.36 21.74
C ALA A 159 10.31 -1.33 20.27
N THR A 160 9.15 -1.91 19.93
CA THR A 160 8.61 -1.97 18.58
C THR A 160 7.35 -1.12 18.49
N THR A 161 7.28 -0.24 17.49
CA THR A 161 6.08 0.51 17.12
C THR A 161 5.45 -0.09 15.87
N ILE A 162 4.14 -0.33 15.89
CA ILE A 162 3.37 -0.86 14.76
C ILE A 162 2.26 0.11 14.41
N CYS A 163 2.24 0.61 13.18
CA CYS A 163 1.17 1.43 12.65
C CYS A 163 0.80 1.05 11.22
N CYS A 164 -0.34 1.55 10.75
CA CYS A 164 -0.84 1.32 9.39
C CYS A 164 -0.88 2.61 8.60
N THR A 165 -0.80 2.51 7.28
CA THR A 165 -1.07 3.58 6.33
C THR A 165 -2.17 3.17 5.37
N ARG A 166 -3.13 4.07 5.12
CA ARG A 166 -4.24 3.88 4.17
C ARG A 166 -4.23 5.01 3.16
N TYR A 167 -4.32 4.65 1.88
CA TYR A 167 -4.30 5.59 0.77
C TYR A 167 -5.23 5.14 -0.36
N GLY A 168 -5.55 6.06 -1.28
CA GLY A 168 -6.39 5.81 -2.44
C GLY A 168 -5.65 5.13 -3.60
N ASN A 169 -6.14 5.36 -4.81
CA ASN A 169 -5.51 4.82 -6.01
C ASN A 169 -4.23 5.56 -6.35
N VAL A 170 -3.13 4.84 -6.46
CA VAL A 170 -1.86 5.39 -6.95
C VAL A 170 -1.91 5.47 -8.47
N MET A 171 -1.82 6.69 -9.00
CA MET A 171 -1.86 6.98 -10.44
C MET A 171 -0.74 6.25 -11.19
N ALA A 172 -1.05 5.77 -12.39
CA ALA A 172 -0.11 5.10 -13.29
C ALA A 172 0.65 3.90 -12.69
N SER A 173 0.16 3.32 -11.59
CA SER A 173 0.71 2.08 -11.04
C SER A 173 0.46 0.91 -12.01
N ARG A 174 1.35 -0.10 -11.97
CA ARG A 174 1.22 -1.29 -12.83
C ARG A 174 -0.15 -1.97 -12.63
N GLY A 175 -0.84 -2.24 -13.75
CA GLY A 175 -2.16 -2.86 -13.77
C GLY A 175 -3.30 -1.92 -13.34
N SER A 176 -3.07 -0.60 -13.29
CA SER A 176 -4.10 0.39 -13.04
C SER A 176 -4.74 0.89 -14.34
N VAL A 177 -5.82 1.63 -14.21
CA VAL A 177 -6.66 2.07 -15.33
C VAL A 177 -5.95 3.06 -16.27
N ILE A 178 -5.10 3.94 -15.75
CA ILE A 178 -4.42 4.95 -16.58
C ILE A 178 -3.50 4.32 -17.63
N PRO A 179 -2.57 3.41 -17.31
CA PRO A 179 -1.78 2.72 -18.31
C PRO A 179 -2.62 1.97 -19.35
N LEU A 180 -3.71 1.31 -18.95
CA LEU A 180 -4.62 0.63 -19.86
C LEU A 180 -5.25 1.62 -20.86
N TRP A 181 -5.73 2.76 -20.39
CA TRP A 181 -6.35 3.75 -21.25
C TRP A 181 -5.35 4.41 -22.23
N VAL A 182 -4.11 4.63 -21.76
CA VAL A 182 -3.03 5.12 -22.63
C VAL A 182 -2.73 4.11 -23.75
N GLU A 183 -2.63 2.83 -23.42
CA GLU A 183 -2.43 1.77 -24.41
C GLU A 183 -3.57 1.72 -25.41
N GLN A 184 -4.82 1.75 -24.95
CA GLN A 184 -6.01 1.80 -25.81
C GLN A 184 -6.00 3.00 -26.75
N MET A 185 -5.68 4.20 -26.28
CA MET A 185 -5.57 5.40 -27.12
C MET A 185 -4.46 5.26 -28.17
N MET A 186 -3.29 4.76 -27.78
CA MET A 186 -2.17 4.55 -28.71
C MET A 186 -2.47 3.53 -29.81
N GLU A 187 -3.27 2.52 -29.49
CA GLU A 187 -3.73 1.50 -30.43
C GLU A 187 -4.95 1.95 -31.28
N GLY A 188 -5.46 3.17 -31.05
CA GLY A 188 -6.66 3.68 -31.73
C GLY A 188 -7.95 2.98 -31.30
N LYS A 189 -7.96 2.36 -30.12
CA LYS A 189 -9.12 1.73 -29.51
C LYS A 189 -9.87 2.71 -28.60
N PRO A 190 -11.19 2.50 -28.36
CA PRO A 190 -11.92 3.26 -27.37
C PRO A 190 -11.35 3.08 -25.97
N ILE A 191 -11.33 4.15 -25.16
CA ILE A 191 -11.12 4.07 -23.72
C ILE A 191 -12.31 3.32 -23.09
N THR A 192 -12.05 2.24 -22.36
CA THR A 192 -13.10 1.49 -21.68
C THR A 192 -13.23 1.89 -20.22
N ILE A 193 -14.43 2.30 -19.80
CA ILE A 193 -14.77 2.63 -18.41
C ILE A 193 -15.91 1.73 -17.90
N THR A 194 -15.88 1.38 -16.63
CA THR A 194 -16.89 0.51 -16.02
C THR A 194 -18.19 1.25 -15.70
N ASP A 195 -18.07 2.40 -15.04
CA ASP A 195 -19.18 3.32 -14.76
C ASP A 195 -18.61 4.75 -14.74
N PRO A 196 -19.16 5.69 -15.54
CA PRO A 196 -18.64 7.06 -15.60
C PRO A 196 -18.72 7.82 -14.27
N ASN A 197 -19.68 7.48 -13.41
CA ASN A 197 -19.91 8.15 -12.12
C ASN A 197 -19.13 7.53 -10.96
N MET A 198 -18.45 6.41 -11.19
CA MET A 198 -17.63 5.74 -10.19
C MET A 198 -16.49 6.67 -9.73
N THR A 199 -16.36 6.89 -8.43
CA THR A 199 -15.35 7.79 -7.87
C THR A 199 -14.11 7.04 -7.39
N ARG A 200 -12.95 7.67 -7.55
CA ARG A 200 -11.66 7.18 -7.05
C ARG A 200 -10.87 8.33 -6.44
N PHE A 201 -10.22 8.04 -5.32
CA PHE A 201 -9.20 8.94 -4.77
C PHE A 201 -7.91 8.77 -5.54
N MET A 202 -7.29 9.86 -5.92
CA MET A 202 -6.09 9.88 -6.76
C MET A 202 -4.91 10.47 -6.02
N MET A 203 -3.77 9.81 -6.09
CA MET A 203 -2.52 10.29 -5.52
C MET A 203 -1.33 9.86 -6.36
N THR A 204 -0.23 10.56 -6.23
CA THR A 204 1.03 10.16 -6.84
C THR A 204 1.71 9.06 -6.04
N LEU A 205 2.67 8.38 -6.66
CA LEU A 205 3.47 7.39 -5.96
C LEU A 205 4.38 8.05 -4.89
N ASP A 206 4.82 9.28 -5.15
CA ASP A 206 5.63 10.06 -4.21
C ASP A 206 4.81 10.46 -2.98
N ASP A 207 3.56 10.92 -3.14
CA ASP A 207 2.66 11.19 -2.01
C ASP A 207 2.47 9.94 -1.13
N ALA A 208 2.33 8.77 -1.77
CA ALA A 208 2.19 7.51 -1.06
C ALA A 208 3.46 7.13 -0.26
N VAL A 209 4.63 7.40 -0.81
CA VAL A 209 5.91 7.19 -0.11
C VAL A 209 6.08 8.20 1.02
N ASP A 210 5.68 9.46 0.82
CA ASP A 210 5.71 10.49 1.87
C ASP A 210 4.84 10.10 3.08
N LEU A 211 3.67 9.52 2.84
CA LEU A 211 2.83 8.98 3.90
C LEU A 211 3.54 7.87 4.71
N VAL A 212 4.25 6.97 4.04
CA VAL A 212 5.01 5.90 4.71
C VAL A 212 6.15 6.49 5.56
N VAL A 213 6.90 7.44 5.01
CA VAL A 213 7.98 8.12 5.75
C VAL A 213 7.41 8.87 6.95
N TYR A 214 6.29 9.58 6.78
CA TYR A 214 5.59 10.26 7.86
C TYR A 214 5.17 9.29 8.98
N ALA A 215 4.62 8.13 8.61
CA ALA A 215 4.21 7.12 9.57
C ALA A 215 5.40 6.54 10.35
N PHE A 216 6.57 6.33 9.72
CA PHE A 216 7.79 5.95 10.42
C PHE A 216 8.26 6.99 11.43
N GLN A 217 8.07 8.29 11.12
CA GLN A 217 8.55 9.40 11.96
C GLN A 217 7.61 9.74 13.11
N HIS A 218 6.29 9.56 12.94
CA HIS A 218 5.25 10.10 13.81
C HIS A 218 4.28 9.04 14.33
N GLY A 219 4.43 7.77 13.95
CA GLY A 219 3.53 6.70 14.33
C GLY A 219 3.69 6.30 15.80
N HIS A 220 2.56 5.99 16.43
CA HIS A 220 2.47 5.32 17.72
C HIS A 220 1.80 3.96 17.54
N ASN A 221 1.93 3.10 18.54
CA ASN A 221 1.36 1.76 18.50
C ASN A 221 -0.16 1.79 18.26
N GLY A 222 -0.58 1.10 17.19
CA GLY A 222 -1.98 1.00 16.78
C GLY A 222 -2.53 2.17 15.98
N ASP A 223 -1.72 3.17 15.61
CA ASP A 223 -2.17 4.27 14.76
C ASP A 223 -2.48 3.81 13.34
N LEU A 224 -3.48 4.44 12.73
CA LEU A 224 -3.75 4.38 11.31
C LEU A 224 -3.64 5.79 10.71
N PHE A 225 -2.70 5.98 9.80
CA PHE A 225 -2.56 7.22 9.03
C PHE A 225 -3.27 7.10 7.69
N VAL A 226 -4.04 8.12 7.35
CA VAL A 226 -4.82 8.16 6.11
C VAL A 226 -4.42 9.38 5.28
N GLN A 227 -4.06 9.15 4.02
CA GLN A 227 -3.77 10.21 3.07
C GLN A 227 -5.04 10.98 2.73
N LYS A 228 -5.03 12.30 2.89
CA LYS A 228 -6.03 13.17 2.28
C LYS A 228 -5.74 13.28 0.79
N ALA A 229 -6.66 12.84 -0.05
CA ALA A 229 -6.48 12.82 -1.50
C ALA A 229 -7.70 13.40 -2.21
N PRO A 230 -7.53 14.09 -3.35
CA PRO A 230 -8.65 14.50 -4.19
C PRO A 230 -9.34 13.28 -4.78
N ALA A 231 -10.64 13.39 -4.98
CA ALA A 231 -11.44 12.37 -5.67
C ALA A 231 -11.85 12.87 -7.05
N ALA A 232 -11.93 11.93 -8.00
CA ALA A 232 -12.44 12.20 -9.34
C ALA A 232 -13.35 11.05 -9.79
N THR A 233 -14.32 11.36 -10.68
CA THR A 233 -15.08 10.34 -11.39
C THR A 233 -14.23 9.74 -12.50
N LEU A 234 -14.56 8.51 -12.94
CA LEU A 234 -13.86 7.90 -14.07
C LEU A 234 -14.05 8.69 -15.36
N SER A 235 -15.21 9.32 -15.56
CA SER A 235 -15.43 10.21 -16.73
C SER A 235 -14.50 11.42 -16.69
N THR A 236 -14.37 12.09 -15.57
CA THR A 236 -13.44 13.22 -15.39
C THR A 236 -11.99 12.81 -15.66
N LEU A 237 -11.60 11.65 -15.13
CA LEU A 237 -10.25 11.13 -15.30
C LEU A 237 -9.95 10.79 -16.78
N ALA A 238 -10.89 10.14 -17.48
CA ALA A 238 -10.76 9.81 -18.89
C ALA A 238 -10.65 11.08 -19.75
N GLU A 239 -11.47 12.09 -19.50
CA GLU A 239 -11.44 13.35 -20.23
C GLU A 239 -10.13 14.11 -19.99
N ALA A 240 -9.67 14.20 -18.75
CA ALA A 240 -8.38 14.82 -18.43
C ALA A 240 -7.22 14.13 -19.15
N LEU A 241 -7.23 12.79 -19.22
CA LEU A 241 -6.21 12.02 -19.92
C LEU A 241 -6.22 12.30 -21.43
N LYS A 242 -7.40 12.35 -22.06
CA LYS A 242 -7.57 12.73 -23.48
C LYS A 242 -6.98 14.12 -23.75
N GLN A 243 -7.31 15.10 -22.90
CA GLN A 243 -6.80 16.48 -23.05
C GLN A 243 -5.28 16.57 -22.91
N ILE A 244 -4.69 15.82 -21.97
CA ILE A 244 -3.23 15.77 -21.81
C ILE A 244 -2.56 15.19 -23.06
N TYR A 245 -3.06 14.07 -23.55
CA TYR A 245 -2.48 13.39 -24.71
C TYR A 245 -2.78 14.10 -26.04
N ALA A 246 -3.88 14.85 -26.13
CA ALA A 246 -4.18 15.70 -27.30
C ALA A 246 -3.10 16.76 -27.55
N LYS A 247 -2.35 17.18 -26.53
CA LYS A 247 -1.20 18.09 -26.67
C LYS A 247 -0.04 17.43 -27.42
N VAL A 248 0.07 16.11 -27.38
CA VAL A 248 1.09 15.34 -28.11
C VAL A 248 0.58 15.00 -29.51
N ASN A 249 -0.67 14.55 -29.62
CA ASN A 249 -1.34 14.26 -30.89
C ASN A 249 -2.85 14.57 -30.72
N PRO A 250 -3.37 15.56 -31.49
CA PRO A 250 -4.78 15.97 -31.44
C PRO A 250 -5.79 14.82 -31.57
N LYS A 251 -5.43 13.77 -32.33
CA LYS A 251 -6.26 12.58 -32.54
C LYS A 251 -6.63 11.85 -31.23
N TYR A 252 -5.78 11.94 -30.21
CA TYR A 252 -6.07 11.32 -28.90
C TYR A 252 -7.21 12.03 -28.16
N GLY A 253 -7.40 13.33 -28.39
CA GLY A 253 -8.55 14.10 -27.87
C GLY A 253 -9.90 13.63 -28.38
N GLU A 254 -9.94 12.98 -29.55
CA GLU A 254 -11.15 12.48 -30.22
C GLU A 254 -11.44 11.00 -29.84
N THR A 255 -10.62 10.38 -29.00
CA THR A 255 -10.79 8.97 -28.62
C THR A 255 -12.16 8.74 -27.97
N GLU A 256 -12.91 7.77 -28.51
CA GLU A 256 -14.21 7.36 -27.98
C GLU A 256 -14.06 6.81 -26.54
N VAL A 257 -15.03 7.13 -25.67
CA VAL A 257 -15.14 6.50 -24.34
C VAL A 257 -16.31 5.54 -24.37
N ARG A 258 -16.04 4.25 -24.06
CA ARG A 258 -17.04 3.19 -24.08
C ARG A 258 -17.31 2.68 -22.65
N VAL A 259 -18.58 2.72 -22.24
CA VAL A 259 -19.00 2.13 -20.96
C VAL A 259 -19.17 0.62 -21.15
N ILE A 260 -18.47 -0.16 -20.30
CA ILE A 260 -18.50 -1.64 -20.35
C ILE A 260 -19.28 -2.28 -19.21
N GLY A 261 -19.79 -1.50 -18.25
CA GLY A 261 -20.47 -1.97 -17.06
C GLY A 261 -19.53 -2.34 -15.91
N THR A 262 -20.10 -2.39 -14.71
CA THR A 262 -19.36 -2.71 -13.48
C THR A 262 -18.98 -4.20 -13.43
N ARG A 263 -17.82 -4.47 -12.87
CA ARG A 263 -17.35 -5.85 -12.62
C ARG A 263 -17.80 -6.32 -11.24
N HIS A 264 -17.82 -7.63 -11.05
CA HIS A 264 -18.10 -8.20 -9.74
C HIS A 264 -17.11 -7.68 -8.67
N GLY A 265 -17.66 -7.26 -7.53
CA GLY A 265 -16.87 -6.76 -6.41
C GLY A 265 -16.30 -5.35 -6.56
N GLU A 266 -16.60 -4.63 -7.66
CA GLU A 266 -16.19 -3.24 -7.81
C GLU A 266 -17.05 -2.30 -6.96
N LYS A 267 -16.39 -1.45 -6.18
CA LYS A 267 -17.02 -0.44 -5.34
C LYS A 267 -17.31 0.82 -6.16
N LEU A 268 -18.54 1.33 -6.12
CA LEU A 268 -18.94 2.52 -6.87
C LEU A 268 -18.28 3.78 -6.31
N TYR A 269 -18.30 3.93 -4.98
CA TYR A 269 -17.74 5.08 -4.27
C TYR A 269 -16.71 4.60 -3.26
N GLU A 270 -15.50 5.08 -3.36
CA GLU A 270 -14.46 4.77 -2.39
C GLU A 270 -14.58 5.65 -1.14
N THR A 271 -14.09 5.14 -0.02
CA THR A 271 -14.05 5.82 1.27
C THR A 271 -12.65 5.68 1.85
N LEU A 272 -12.02 6.79 2.22
CA LEU A 272 -10.70 6.77 2.90
C LEU A 272 -10.84 6.60 4.41
N VAL A 273 -11.81 7.29 5.01
CA VAL A 273 -12.07 7.26 6.46
C VAL A 273 -13.56 7.01 6.68
N THR A 274 -13.90 6.04 7.52
CA THR A 274 -15.30 5.78 7.87
C THR A 274 -15.84 6.88 8.78
N ARG A 275 -17.18 6.98 8.95
CA ARG A 275 -17.78 7.96 9.87
C ARG A 275 -17.35 7.73 11.31
N GLU A 276 -17.23 6.48 11.71
CA GLU A 276 -16.81 6.06 13.05
C GLU A 276 -15.33 6.40 13.29
N GLU A 277 -14.47 6.22 12.30
CA GLU A 277 -13.07 6.63 12.36
C GLU A 277 -12.94 8.16 12.39
N MET A 278 -13.73 8.87 11.59
CA MET A 278 -13.69 10.34 11.52
C MET A 278 -14.04 10.99 12.86
N SER A 279 -14.91 10.35 13.67
CA SER A 279 -15.30 10.91 14.98
C SER A 279 -14.13 11.03 15.97
N LYS A 280 -13.07 10.28 15.76
CA LYS A 280 -11.85 10.28 16.59
C LYS A 280 -10.57 10.62 15.82
N ALA A 281 -10.70 10.96 14.54
CA ALA A 281 -9.56 11.32 13.70
C ALA A 281 -8.93 12.65 14.13
N ILE A 282 -7.63 12.68 14.13
CA ILE A 282 -6.83 13.89 14.41
C ILE A 282 -6.32 14.41 13.06
N ASP A 283 -6.57 15.68 12.80
CA ASP A 283 -6.08 16.35 11.59
C ASP A 283 -4.59 16.68 11.72
N MET A 284 -3.78 16.08 10.85
CA MET A 284 -2.32 16.28 10.80
C MET A 284 -1.90 17.07 9.55
N GLY A 285 -2.77 17.90 9.00
CA GLY A 285 -2.53 18.66 7.77
C GLY A 285 -2.82 17.81 6.53
N ASN A 286 -1.82 17.20 5.92
CA ASN A 286 -1.99 16.35 4.72
C ASN A 286 -2.56 14.96 5.03
N TYR A 287 -2.62 14.58 6.31
CA TYR A 287 -3.03 13.25 6.77
C TYR A 287 -4.08 13.35 7.88
N TYR A 288 -4.87 12.29 8.03
CA TYR A 288 -5.57 12.01 9.27
C TYR A 288 -4.83 10.94 10.04
N ARG A 289 -4.68 11.14 11.35
CA ARG A 289 -4.26 10.10 12.30
C ARG A 289 -5.50 9.58 13.01
N ILE A 290 -5.71 8.28 12.96
CA ILE A 290 -6.79 7.58 13.66
C ILE A 290 -6.13 6.75 14.76
N PRO A 291 -6.19 7.18 16.04
CA PRO A 291 -5.59 6.44 17.15
C PRO A 291 -6.37 5.15 17.40
N CYS A 292 -5.70 4.13 17.92
CA CYS A 292 -6.38 2.93 18.36
C CYS A 292 -7.22 3.19 19.61
N ASP A 293 -8.16 2.27 19.87
CA ASP A 293 -8.88 2.24 21.14
C ASP A 293 -7.99 1.53 22.17
N THR A 294 -7.62 2.23 23.22
CA THR A 294 -6.73 1.72 24.28
C THR A 294 -7.48 1.08 25.45
N ARG A 295 -8.83 1.10 25.41
CA ARG A 295 -9.65 0.42 26.44
C ARG A 295 -9.46 -1.09 26.36
N ASP A 296 -9.53 -1.76 27.51
CA ASP A 296 -9.51 -3.22 27.59
C ASP A 296 -10.93 -3.82 27.36
N LEU A 297 -11.04 -5.14 27.43
CA LEU A 297 -12.32 -5.85 27.24
C LEU A 297 -13.30 -5.68 28.41
N ASN A 298 -12.85 -5.17 29.54
CA ASN A 298 -13.67 -4.98 30.74
C ASN A 298 -14.10 -3.51 30.91
N TYR A 299 -14.18 -2.75 29.82
CA TYR A 299 -14.69 -1.39 29.87
C TYR A 299 -16.19 -1.38 30.14
N ASP A 300 -16.61 -0.55 31.06
CA ASP A 300 -18.01 -0.30 31.41
C ASP A 300 -18.63 0.77 30.48
#